data_106432e059a222a9cdee6aea98322f2e
#
_entry.id   106432e059a222a9cdee6aea98322f2e
#
_cell.length_a   1.000
_cell.length_b   1.000
_cell.length_c   1.000
_cell.angle_alpha   90.00
_cell.angle_beta   90.00
_cell.angle_gamma   90.00
#
_symmetry.space_group_name_H-M   'P 1'
#
loop_
_entity.id
_entity.type
_entity.pdbx_description
1 polymer ?
#
loop_
_entity_poly.entity_id
_entity_poly.type
_entity_poly.pdbx_seq_one_letter_code
_entity_poly.pdbx_strand_id
1 'polypeptide(L)'
;MHQSRFNIALQARWYGNREEGHTTPQLINLQGISDVSADLKAQLVSVTGNAAPSAIVAAIQDTGRDAILRGSGKGESAAVCILETHSSAVKDHVRGLIRMVQVGPAMTILDMTLRGVSPGTYNVTVRESGNISEGARSTGGIWDLLQAKKEQPPRTAKGIFGTIEVGKSGLGSVFLDKPVHIWEMIGRSIVVSRKTESFDKEDPDTLVGVIARSAGVWDNDKTVCSCSGKTVWEERAEQTSKGML
;
A
#
# COMPACT_ATOMS: atom_id res chain seq x y z
N MET A 1 -18.51 7.17 16.69
CA MET A 1 -17.20 6.76 16.15
C MET A 1 -16.69 7.91 15.28
N HIS A 2 -15.59 8.56 15.66
CA HIS A 2 -15.00 9.62 14.85
C HIS A 2 -14.25 8.91 13.70
N GLN A 3 -14.84 8.92 12.50
CA GLN A 3 -14.14 8.44 11.31
C GLN A 3 -12.98 9.39 11.01
N SER A 4 -11.75 8.91 11.17
CA SER A 4 -10.54 9.68 10.88
C SER A 4 -10.46 9.91 9.37
N ARG A 5 -10.41 11.18 8.96
CA ARG A 5 -10.27 11.59 7.55
C ARG A 5 -8.80 11.89 7.26
N PHE A 6 -8.36 11.58 6.06
CA PHE A 6 -7.02 11.90 5.60
C PHE A 6 -7.05 12.43 4.17
N ASN A 7 -5.99 13.11 3.76
CA ASN A 7 -5.87 13.68 2.43
C ASN A 7 -5.04 12.78 1.53
N ILE A 8 -5.45 12.68 0.28
CA ILE A 8 -4.75 11.94 -0.77
C ILE A 8 -4.51 12.89 -1.93
N ALA A 9 -3.27 12.96 -2.41
CA ALA A 9 -2.90 13.66 -3.63
C ALA A 9 -2.64 12.67 -4.75
N LEU A 10 -3.27 12.90 -5.90
CA LEU A 10 -3.09 12.11 -7.10
C LEU A 10 -2.72 13.03 -8.27
N GLN A 11 -1.90 12.53 -9.19
CA GLN A 11 -1.71 13.13 -10.49
C GLN A 11 -2.54 12.35 -11.50
N ALA A 12 -3.49 13.01 -12.16
CA ALA A 12 -4.36 12.39 -13.16
C ALA A 12 -4.02 12.91 -14.54
N ARG A 13 -3.85 12.01 -15.51
CA ARG A 13 -3.58 12.38 -16.90
C ARG A 13 -4.88 12.43 -17.70
N TRP A 14 -5.12 13.57 -18.32
CA TRP A 14 -6.30 13.84 -19.13
C TRP A 14 -5.95 13.62 -20.61
N TYR A 15 -6.57 12.64 -21.25
CA TYR A 15 -6.43 12.40 -22.68
C TYR A 15 -7.62 13.02 -23.42
N GLY A 16 -7.38 14.17 -24.11
CA GLY A 16 -8.38 14.85 -24.96
C GLY A 16 -9.23 15.89 -24.23
N ASN A 17 -9.91 16.74 -25.04
CA ASN A 17 -10.75 17.88 -24.60
C ASN A 17 -12.11 17.47 -24.01
N ARG A 18 -12.19 16.45 -23.17
CA ARG A 18 -13.44 16.13 -22.47
C ARG A 18 -13.50 16.85 -21.13
N GLU A 19 -14.59 17.59 -20.98
CA GLU A 19 -14.87 18.55 -19.94
C GLU A 19 -14.76 18.02 -18.50
N GLU A 20 -14.53 18.93 -17.57
CA GLU A 20 -14.35 18.78 -16.09
C GLU A 20 -15.40 17.92 -15.39
N GLY A 21 -16.57 17.71 -16.05
CA GLY A 21 -17.80 17.26 -15.42
C GLY A 21 -17.85 15.81 -14.94
N HIS A 22 -16.96 14.92 -15.38
CA HIS A 22 -17.21 13.47 -15.21
C HIS A 22 -16.40 12.77 -14.10
N THR A 23 -15.27 13.29 -13.67
CA THR A 23 -14.43 12.62 -12.65
C THR A 23 -14.84 12.98 -11.23
N THR A 24 -15.12 14.25 -10.99
CA THR A 24 -15.52 14.74 -9.66
C THR A 24 -16.81 14.09 -9.15
N PRO A 25 -17.89 13.97 -9.95
CA PRO A 25 -19.11 13.29 -9.50
C PRO A 25 -18.92 11.81 -9.20
N GLN A 26 -18.08 11.10 -9.96
CA GLN A 26 -17.82 9.68 -9.73
C GLN A 26 -17.01 9.45 -8.46
N LEU A 27 -16.01 10.30 -8.17
CA LEU A 27 -15.24 10.23 -6.93
C LEU A 27 -16.08 10.60 -5.71
N ILE A 28 -16.96 11.62 -5.80
CA ILE A 28 -17.85 12.02 -4.70
C ILE A 28 -18.82 10.89 -4.33
N ASN A 29 -19.22 10.06 -5.27
CA ASN A 29 -20.10 8.92 -5.03
C ASN A 29 -19.38 7.70 -4.42
N LEU A 30 -18.04 7.70 -4.36
CA LEU A 30 -17.30 6.63 -3.72
C LEU A 30 -17.49 6.71 -2.21
N GLN A 31 -17.88 5.59 -1.60
CA GLN A 31 -18.10 5.53 -0.16
C GLN A 31 -16.80 5.91 0.60
N GLY A 32 -16.93 6.81 1.55
CA GLY A 32 -15.82 7.25 2.38
C GLY A 32 -15.09 8.50 1.88
N ILE A 33 -15.54 9.12 0.78
CA ILE A 33 -15.04 10.43 0.34
C ILE A 33 -15.89 11.55 0.94
N SER A 34 -15.23 12.58 1.44
CA SER A 34 -15.87 13.76 2.02
C SER A 34 -15.68 15.02 1.19
N ASP A 35 -14.58 15.11 0.45
CA ASP A 35 -14.30 16.26 -0.42
C ASP A 35 -13.36 15.85 -1.56
N VAL A 36 -13.55 16.49 -2.72
CA VAL A 36 -12.70 16.31 -3.92
C VAL A 36 -12.43 17.67 -4.53
N SER A 37 -11.17 17.98 -4.72
CA SER A 37 -10.70 19.16 -5.45
C SER A 37 -9.82 18.74 -6.62
N ALA A 38 -10.10 19.27 -7.81
CA ALA A 38 -9.34 18.99 -9.02
C ALA A 38 -8.75 20.27 -9.62
N ASP A 39 -7.43 20.28 -9.83
CA ASP A 39 -6.73 21.30 -10.60
C ASP A 39 -6.34 20.71 -11.95
N LEU A 40 -7.07 21.06 -12.99
CA LEU A 40 -6.84 20.55 -14.35
C LEU A 40 -5.54 21.07 -14.95
N LYS A 41 -5.16 22.30 -14.65
CA LYS A 41 -3.94 22.90 -15.19
C LYS A 41 -2.70 22.21 -14.63
N ALA A 42 -2.71 21.90 -13.35
CA ALA A 42 -1.65 21.15 -12.68
C ALA A 42 -1.80 19.62 -12.84
N GLN A 43 -2.92 19.15 -13.39
CA GLN A 43 -3.29 17.73 -13.48
C GLN A 43 -3.29 17.04 -12.09
N LEU A 44 -3.74 17.73 -11.06
CA LEU A 44 -3.75 17.27 -9.69
C LEU A 44 -5.17 17.08 -9.18
N VAL A 45 -5.38 16.01 -8.44
CA VAL A 45 -6.63 15.71 -7.74
C VAL A 45 -6.32 15.51 -6.26
N SER A 46 -7.00 16.26 -5.41
CA SER A 46 -6.94 16.10 -3.95
C SER A 46 -8.24 15.47 -3.49
N VAL A 47 -8.15 14.43 -2.70
CA VAL A 47 -9.30 13.74 -2.12
C VAL A 47 -9.15 13.71 -0.60
N THR A 48 -10.19 14.12 0.10
CA THR A 48 -10.28 14.02 1.57
C THR A 48 -11.31 12.98 1.94
N GLY A 49 -10.95 12.04 2.81
CA GLY A 49 -11.87 10.99 3.22
C GLY A 49 -11.19 9.85 3.97
N ASN A 50 -11.85 8.70 3.99
CA ASN A 50 -11.35 7.45 4.54
C ASN A 50 -11.43 6.28 3.54
N ALA A 51 -11.64 6.59 2.25
CA ALA A 51 -11.60 5.59 1.18
C ALA A 51 -10.16 5.11 0.93
N ALA A 52 -10.01 3.84 0.54
CA ALA A 52 -8.70 3.29 0.20
C ALA A 52 -8.07 4.03 -0.99
N PRO A 53 -6.78 4.41 -0.93
CA PRO A 53 -6.08 5.02 -2.05
C PRO A 53 -6.18 4.22 -3.35
N SER A 54 -6.10 2.90 -3.29
CA SER A 54 -6.28 2.00 -4.43
C SER A 54 -7.67 2.10 -5.05
N ALA A 55 -8.72 2.19 -4.24
CA ALA A 55 -10.10 2.35 -4.72
C ALA A 55 -10.31 3.70 -5.43
N ILE A 56 -9.67 4.76 -4.94
CA ILE A 56 -9.72 6.09 -5.58
C ILE A 56 -9.01 6.06 -6.94
N VAL A 57 -7.83 5.44 -7.01
CA VAL A 57 -7.10 5.25 -8.28
C VAL A 57 -7.94 4.45 -9.28
N ALA A 58 -8.53 3.33 -8.85
CA ALA A 58 -9.40 2.50 -9.68
C ALA A 58 -10.60 3.29 -10.22
N ALA A 59 -11.29 4.05 -9.34
CA ALA A 59 -12.43 4.87 -9.76
C ALA A 59 -12.06 5.95 -10.80
N ILE A 60 -10.85 6.52 -10.73
CA ILE A 60 -10.35 7.44 -11.76
C ILE A 60 -10.07 6.67 -13.06
N GLN A 61 -9.45 5.49 -12.97
CA GLN A 61 -9.13 4.67 -14.14
C GLN A 61 -10.39 4.18 -14.87
N ASP A 62 -11.46 3.85 -14.14
CA ASP A 62 -12.76 3.46 -14.70
C ASP A 62 -13.40 4.59 -15.55
N THR A 63 -12.96 5.83 -15.35
CA THR A 63 -13.34 6.96 -16.21
C THR A 63 -12.55 7.04 -17.52
N GLY A 64 -11.65 6.09 -17.80
CA GLY A 64 -10.74 6.09 -18.94
C GLY A 64 -9.54 7.05 -18.78
N ARG A 65 -9.23 7.46 -17.54
CA ARG A 65 -8.09 8.32 -17.21
C ARG A 65 -7.05 7.49 -16.44
N ASP A 66 -5.81 7.93 -16.48
CA ASP A 66 -4.77 7.32 -15.64
C ASP A 66 -4.50 8.18 -14.42
N ALA A 67 -4.14 7.56 -13.29
CA ALA A 67 -3.88 8.25 -12.05
C ALA A 67 -2.68 7.67 -11.30
N ILE A 68 -1.83 8.55 -10.78
CA ILE A 68 -0.69 8.19 -9.94
C ILE A 68 -0.87 8.82 -8.56
N LEU A 69 -0.77 8.00 -7.51
CA LEU A 69 -0.75 8.50 -6.14
C LEU A 69 0.56 9.27 -5.88
N ARG A 70 0.44 10.54 -5.46
CA ARG A 70 1.59 11.44 -5.20
C ARG A 70 1.92 11.54 -3.72
N GLY A 71 1.02 11.18 -2.85
CA GLY A 71 1.21 11.17 -1.41
C GLY A 71 -0.10 11.02 -0.66
N SER A 72 -0.01 10.67 0.61
CA SER A 72 -1.16 10.51 1.49
C SER A 72 -0.82 10.92 2.92
N GLY A 73 -1.80 11.51 3.62
CA GLY A 73 -1.62 11.99 4.99
C GLY A 73 -0.76 13.24 5.10
N LYS A 74 -0.31 13.53 6.31
CA LYS A 74 0.63 14.61 6.60
C LYS A 74 2.07 14.12 6.46
N GLY A 75 3.02 15.02 6.34
CA GLY A 75 4.44 14.68 6.41
C GLY A 75 4.74 13.81 7.64
N GLU A 76 5.59 12.82 7.50
CA GLU A 76 5.96 11.81 8.51
C GLU A 76 4.85 10.86 9.00
N SER A 77 3.60 11.04 8.54
CA SER A 77 2.47 10.17 8.90
C SER A 77 2.21 9.04 7.90
N ALA A 78 3.05 8.88 6.88
CA ALA A 78 2.89 7.89 5.83
C ALA A 78 4.08 6.93 5.73
N ALA A 79 3.79 5.69 5.36
CA ALA A 79 4.79 4.67 5.09
C ALA A 79 4.38 3.81 3.89
N VAL A 80 5.35 3.14 3.32
CA VAL A 80 5.17 2.21 2.20
C VAL A 80 5.98 0.95 2.44
N CYS A 81 5.48 -0.17 1.96
CA CYS A 81 6.22 -1.43 1.92
C CYS A 81 6.00 -2.06 0.54
N ILE A 82 7.08 -2.20 -0.22
CA ILE A 82 7.09 -2.96 -1.46
C ILE A 82 7.34 -4.42 -1.10
N LEU A 83 6.45 -5.30 -1.54
CA LEU A 83 6.51 -6.73 -1.26
C LEU A 83 7.12 -7.46 -2.45
N GLU A 84 8.15 -8.23 -2.19
CA GLU A 84 8.86 -9.03 -3.18
C GLU A 84 9.00 -10.49 -2.75
N THR A 85 9.06 -11.40 -3.72
CA THR A 85 9.48 -12.78 -3.49
C THR A 85 10.99 -12.88 -3.64
N HIS A 86 11.61 -13.75 -2.86
CA HIS A 86 13.04 -14.10 -2.97
C HIS A 86 13.26 -15.42 -3.71
N SER A 87 12.19 -16.02 -4.27
CA SER A 87 12.29 -17.25 -5.06
C SER A 87 13.01 -17.01 -6.38
N SER A 88 14.02 -17.80 -6.64
CA SER A 88 14.78 -17.79 -7.90
C SER A 88 13.95 -18.24 -9.11
N ALA A 89 12.85 -18.95 -8.89
CA ALA A 89 11.94 -19.42 -9.94
C ALA A 89 11.08 -18.29 -10.54
N VAL A 90 11.06 -17.12 -9.92
CA VAL A 90 10.21 -15.99 -10.30
C VAL A 90 11.04 -14.88 -10.93
N LYS A 91 10.70 -14.45 -12.15
CA LYS A 91 11.39 -13.35 -12.83
C LYS A 91 10.96 -11.97 -12.34
N ASP A 92 9.66 -11.80 -12.07
CA ASP A 92 9.08 -10.56 -11.56
C ASP A 92 8.95 -10.67 -10.03
N HIS A 93 9.97 -10.17 -9.33
CA HIS A 93 10.06 -10.31 -7.88
C HIS A 93 9.04 -9.45 -7.13
N VAL A 94 8.73 -8.23 -7.64
CA VAL A 94 7.81 -7.31 -6.96
C VAL A 94 6.37 -7.72 -7.21
N ARG A 95 5.69 -8.16 -6.17
CA ARG A 95 4.35 -8.75 -6.24
C ARG A 95 3.31 -8.12 -5.32
N GLY A 96 3.66 -7.06 -4.65
CA GLY A 96 2.71 -6.34 -3.82
C GLY A 96 3.19 -5.00 -3.35
N LEU A 97 2.22 -4.21 -2.91
CA LEU A 97 2.44 -2.88 -2.36
C LEU A 97 1.50 -2.66 -1.18
N ILE A 98 2.05 -2.13 -0.10
CA ILE A 98 1.28 -1.70 1.05
C ILE A 98 1.53 -0.20 1.25
N ARG A 99 0.46 0.58 1.27
CA ARG A 99 0.48 1.99 1.66
C ARG A 99 -0.12 2.12 3.05
N MET A 100 0.51 2.90 3.88
CA MET A 100 0.13 3.08 5.28
C MET A 100 0.04 4.55 5.60
N VAL A 101 -1.03 4.96 6.29
CA VAL A 101 -1.23 6.35 6.72
C VAL A 101 -1.74 6.36 8.15
N GLN A 102 -1.07 7.10 9.02
CA GLN A 102 -1.55 7.34 10.37
C GLN A 102 -2.63 8.42 10.34
N VAL A 103 -3.84 8.05 10.73
CA VAL A 103 -5.04 8.89 10.67
C VAL A 103 -5.50 9.38 12.03
N GLY A 104 -4.87 8.91 13.09
CA GLY A 104 -5.18 9.27 14.47
C GLY A 104 -4.01 9.03 15.41
N PRO A 105 -4.15 9.39 16.71
CA PRO A 105 -3.06 9.30 17.68
C PRO A 105 -2.45 7.90 17.84
N ALA A 106 -3.18 6.86 17.52
CA ALA A 106 -2.69 5.47 17.56
C ALA A 106 -3.47 4.61 16.55
N MET A 107 -3.84 5.18 15.40
CA MET A 107 -4.59 4.47 14.38
C MET A 107 -3.90 4.66 13.02
N THR A 108 -3.48 3.57 12.43
CA THR A 108 -2.91 3.52 11.08
C THR A 108 -3.82 2.69 10.18
N ILE A 109 -4.14 3.23 9.02
CA ILE A 109 -4.80 2.51 7.94
C ILE A 109 -3.78 1.95 6.96
N LEU A 110 -4.11 0.80 6.38
CA LEU A 110 -3.29 0.11 5.40
C LEU A 110 -4.13 -0.21 4.18
N ASP A 111 -3.60 0.14 3.03
CA ASP A 111 -4.11 -0.23 1.71
C ASP A 111 -3.10 -1.18 1.08
N MET A 112 -3.48 -2.45 0.95
CA MET A 112 -2.60 -3.52 0.45
C MET A 112 -3.15 -4.11 -0.84
N THR A 113 -2.26 -4.24 -1.82
CA THR A 113 -2.53 -4.92 -3.09
C THR A 113 -1.48 -5.98 -3.35
N LEU A 114 -1.92 -7.16 -3.78
CA LEU A 114 -1.07 -8.28 -4.22
C LEU A 114 -1.41 -8.67 -5.64
N ARG A 115 -0.43 -9.22 -6.36
CA ARG A 115 -0.61 -9.73 -7.71
C ARG A 115 0.37 -10.85 -8.02
N GLY A 116 -0.01 -11.69 -8.98
CA GLY A 116 0.84 -12.77 -9.46
C GLY A 116 1.17 -13.84 -8.43
N VAL A 117 0.43 -13.93 -7.33
CA VAL A 117 0.52 -14.99 -6.33
C VAL A 117 -0.62 -15.98 -6.49
N SER A 118 -0.43 -17.21 -6.04
CA SER A 118 -1.43 -18.28 -6.18
C SER A 118 -2.71 -17.94 -5.40
N PRO A 119 -3.90 -18.33 -5.90
CA PRO A 119 -5.16 -18.09 -5.19
C PRO A 119 -5.17 -18.69 -3.79
N GLY A 120 -5.70 -17.98 -2.82
CA GLY A 120 -5.83 -18.46 -1.43
C GLY A 120 -5.74 -17.35 -0.40
N THR A 121 -5.73 -17.75 0.88
CA THR A 121 -5.65 -16.86 2.04
C THR A 121 -4.20 -16.74 2.50
N TYR A 122 -3.73 -15.52 2.69
CA TYR A 122 -2.38 -15.20 3.15
C TYR A 122 -2.42 -14.44 4.46
N ASN A 123 -1.56 -14.82 5.40
CA ASN A 123 -1.37 -14.09 6.65
C ASN A 123 -0.50 -12.86 6.40
N VAL A 124 -0.85 -11.73 7.00
CA VAL A 124 -0.11 -10.48 6.97
C VAL A 124 0.48 -10.24 8.34
N THR A 125 1.82 -10.27 8.45
CA THR A 125 2.51 -10.10 9.72
C THR A 125 3.64 -9.08 9.63
N VAL A 126 3.70 -8.18 10.60
CA VAL A 126 4.87 -7.31 10.83
C VAL A 126 5.86 -8.07 11.71
N ARG A 127 7.13 -8.05 11.32
CA ARG A 127 8.20 -8.83 11.96
C ARG A 127 9.06 -7.94 12.84
N GLU A 128 9.85 -8.56 13.70
CA GLU A 128 10.74 -7.87 14.64
C GLU A 128 11.87 -7.11 13.93
N SER A 129 12.38 -7.63 12.80
CA SER A 129 13.52 -7.09 12.08
C SER A 129 13.14 -6.71 10.64
N GLY A 130 13.81 -5.68 10.10
CA GLY A 130 13.79 -5.33 8.67
C GLY A 130 14.86 -6.03 7.86
N ASN A 131 15.57 -7.02 8.43
CA ASN A 131 16.52 -7.81 7.68
C ASN A 131 15.77 -8.79 6.76
N ILE A 132 15.92 -8.60 5.45
CA ILE A 132 15.32 -9.44 4.41
C ILE A 132 16.37 -10.15 3.54
N SER A 133 17.63 -10.22 3.98
CA SER A 133 18.73 -10.82 3.20
C SER A 133 18.49 -12.28 2.81
N GLU A 134 17.76 -13.03 3.65
CA GLU A 134 17.32 -14.40 3.39
C GLU A 134 15.78 -14.47 3.22
N GLY A 135 15.20 -13.46 2.60
CA GLY A 135 13.76 -13.32 2.47
C GLY A 135 13.06 -13.26 3.83
N ALA A 136 11.91 -13.90 3.94
CA ALA A 136 11.13 -13.92 5.18
C ALA A 136 11.84 -14.63 6.34
N ARG A 137 12.83 -15.49 6.07
CA ARG A 137 13.57 -16.27 7.09
C ARG A 137 14.42 -15.40 8.02
N SER A 138 14.94 -14.27 7.54
CA SER A 138 15.82 -13.37 8.29
C SER A 138 15.08 -12.28 9.08
N THR A 139 13.74 -12.24 9.01
CA THR A 139 12.91 -11.16 9.58
C THR A 139 12.66 -11.28 11.10
N GLY A 140 13.05 -12.39 11.72
CA GLY A 140 12.79 -12.68 13.14
C GLY A 140 11.36 -13.13 13.40
N GLY A 141 10.91 -13.02 14.63
CA GLY A 141 9.55 -13.36 15.09
C GLY A 141 8.49 -12.35 14.67
N ILE A 142 7.22 -12.67 14.97
CA ILE A 142 6.14 -11.69 14.84
C ILE A 142 6.36 -10.60 15.89
N TRP A 143 6.37 -9.34 15.44
CA TRP A 143 6.56 -8.20 16.32
C TRP A 143 5.58 -8.20 17.50
N ASP A 144 6.10 -7.96 18.71
CA ASP A 144 5.33 -7.87 19.95
C ASP A 144 4.65 -9.19 20.42
N LEU A 145 4.87 -10.32 19.73
CA LEU A 145 4.17 -11.58 20.06
C LEU A 145 4.50 -12.09 21.44
N LEU A 146 5.77 -12.07 21.83
CA LEU A 146 6.20 -12.56 23.14
C LEU A 146 5.68 -11.70 24.28
N GLN A 147 5.65 -10.38 24.09
CA GLN A 147 5.11 -9.44 25.07
C GLN A 147 3.60 -9.61 25.22
N ALA A 148 2.88 -9.69 24.10
CA ALA A 148 1.42 -9.87 24.10
C ALA A 148 0.98 -11.16 24.80
N LYS A 149 1.74 -12.24 24.69
CA LYS A 149 1.49 -13.52 25.38
C LYS A 149 1.73 -13.46 26.90
N LYS A 150 2.63 -12.57 27.37
CA LYS A 150 2.95 -12.42 28.80
C LYS A 150 1.94 -11.55 29.56
N GLU A 151 1.16 -10.74 28.87
CA GLU A 151 0.14 -9.91 29.49
C GLU A 151 -1.03 -10.75 30.04
N GLN A 152 -1.72 -10.23 31.05
CA GLN A 152 -2.85 -10.90 31.70
C GLN A 152 -4.08 -9.97 31.67
N PRO A 153 -5.16 -10.29 30.90
CA PRO A 153 -5.25 -11.43 29.96
C PRO A 153 -4.36 -11.24 28.73
N PRO A 154 -3.96 -12.32 28.05
CA PRO A 154 -3.19 -12.22 26.80
C PRO A 154 -3.94 -11.43 25.75
N ARG A 155 -3.22 -10.60 24.99
CA ARG A 155 -3.78 -9.81 23.88
C ARG A 155 -3.23 -10.23 22.51
N THR A 156 -3.86 -9.76 21.46
CA THR A 156 -3.33 -9.92 20.12
C THR A 156 -2.04 -9.09 19.97
N ALA A 157 -0.99 -9.70 19.42
CA ALA A 157 0.26 -9.01 19.14
C ALA A 157 0.07 -7.91 18.09
N LYS A 158 0.77 -6.79 18.26
CA LYS A 158 0.74 -5.66 17.33
C LYS A 158 1.13 -6.07 15.90
N GLY A 159 2.00 -7.08 15.77
CA GLY A 159 2.46 -7.57 14.46
C GLY A 159 1.47 -8.47 13.71
N ILE A 160 0.32 -8.82 14.28
CA ILE A 160 -0.71 -9.62 13.58
C ILE A 160 -1.67 -8.65 12.89
N PHE A 161 -1.56 -8.54 11.56
CA PHE A 161 -2.35 -7.60 10.77
C PHE A 161 -3.61 -8.21 10.17
N GLY A 162 -3.73 -9.54 10.16
CA GLY A 162 -4.88 -10.27 9.63
C GLY A 162 -4.52 -11.03 8.37
N THR A 163 -5.49 -11.14 7.46
CA THR A 163 -5.34 -11.92 6.23
C THR A 163 -5.74 -11.14 5.00
N ILE A 164 -5.22 -11.54 3.86
CA ILE A 164 -5.63 -11.06 2.53
C ILE A 164 -6.02 -12.26 1.67
N GLU A 165 -7.14 -12.14 0.98
CA GLU A 165 -7.63 -13.13 0.03
C GLU A 165 -7.13 -12.80 -1.38
N VAL A 166 -6.56 -13.80 -2.06
CA VAL A 166 -6.14 -13.71 -3.45
C VAL A 166 -7.07 -14.56 -4.30
N GLY A 167 -7.69 -13.92 -5.28
CA GLY A 167 -8.62 -14.56 -6.20
C GLY A 167 -7.94 -15.41 -7.27
N LYS A 168 -8.74 -16.07 -8.11
CA LYS A 168 -8.26 -16.92 -9.23
C LYS A 168 -7.41 -16.16 -10.26
N SER A 169 -7.56 -14.83 -10.35
CA SER A 169 -6.75 -13.96 -11.19
C SER A 169 -5.33 -13.71 -10.67
N GLY A 170 -5.01 -14.18 -9.47
CA GLY A 170 -3.75 -13.89 -8.79
C GLY A 170 -3.71 -12.47 -8.20
N LEU A 171 -4.85 -11.80 -8.10
CA LEU A 171 -5.00 -10.47 -7.52
C LEU A 171 -5.67 -10.55 -6.16
N GLY A 172 -5.16 -9.78 -5.19
CA GLY A 172 -5.73 -9.60 -3.87
C GLY A 172 -5.65 -8.16 -3.45
N SER A 173 -6.67 -7.69 -2.73
CA SER A 173 -6.70 -6.33 -2.17
C SER A 173 -7.41 -6.36 -0.82
N VAL A 174 -6.86 -5.62 0.14
CA VAL A 174 -7.48 -5.46 1.46
C VAL A 174 -7.18 -4.08 2.03
N PHE A 175 -8.16 -3.50 2.69
CA PHE A 175 -8.07 -2.25 3.41
C PHE A 175 -8.30 -2.52 4.90
N LEU A 176 -7.32 -2.20 5.73
CA LEU A 176 -7.29 -2.52 7.15
C LEU A 176 -7.02 -1.27 7.99
N ASP A 177 -7.52 -1.26 9.21
CA ASP A 177 -7.11 -0.34 10.26
C ASP A 177 -6.43 -1.09 11.41
N LYS A 178 -5.39 -0.48 11.99
CA LYS A 178 -4.61 -1.06 13.09
C LYS A 178 -4.29 -0.02 14.16
N PRO A 179 -4.44 -0.37 15.44
CA PRO A 179 -4.13 0.52 16.54
C PRO A 179 -2.61 0.55 16.81
N VAL A 180 -1.84 1.02 15.83
CA VAL A 180 -0.39 1.13 15.89
C VAL A 180 0.06 2.48 15.33
N HIS A 181 1.21 2.97 15.79
CA HIS A 181 1.85 4.15 15.22
C HIS A 181 2.75 3.78 14.05
N ILE A 182 2.80 4.61 13.04
CA ILE A 182 3.70 4.39 11.89
C ILE A 182 5.16 4.32 12.31
N TRP A 183 5.61 5.21 13.20
CA TRP A 183 6.99 5.25 13.66
C TRP A 183 7.44 3.95 14.36
N GLU A 184 6.53 3.20 14.99
CA GLU A 184 6.84 1.90 15.60
C GLU A 184 7.16 0.82 14.55
N MET A 185 6.67 1.01 13.31
CA MET A 185 6.80 0.03 12.23
C MET A 185 7.96 0.31 11.27
N ILE A 186 8.37 1.58 11.13
CA ILE A 186 9.47 1.96 10.23
C ILE A 186 10.72 1.15 10.53
N GLY A 187 11.33 0.60 9.47
CA GLY A 187 12.52 -0.23 9.58
C GLY A 187 12.26 -1.69 9.96
N ARG A 188 11.00 -2.07 10.25
CA ARG A 188 10.58 -3.48 10.35
C ARG A 188 10.24 -4.02 8.97
N SER A 189 10.02 -5.32 8.88
CA SER A 189 9.52 -5.94 7.66
C SER A 189 8.06 -6.39 7.81
N ILE A 190 7.38 -6.50 6.66
CA ILE A 190 6.10 -7.20 6.54
C ILE A 190 6.36 -8.49 5.77
N VAL A 191 5.78 -9.58 6.27
CA VAL A 191 5.72 -10.86 5.57
C VAL A 191 4.27 -11.17 5.26
N VAL A 192 4.02 -11.52 3.99
CA VAL A 192 2.75 -12.02 3.50
C VAL A 192 2.97 -13.45 3.02
N SER A 193 2.37 -14.42 3.68
CA SER A 193 2.55 -15.84 3.39
C SER A 193 1.38 -16.66 3.91
N ARG A 194 1.17 -17.84 3.35
CA ARG A 194 0.22 -18.81 3.90
C ARG A 194 0.66 -19.33 5.26
N LYS A 195 1.96 -19.29 5.53
CA LYS A 195 2.56 -19.66 6.83
C LYS A 195 2.80 -18.42 7.68
N THR A 196 2.84 -18.60 8.98
CA THR A 196 3.21 -17.56 9.95
C THR A 196 4.64 -17.72 10.47
N GLU A 197 5.23 -18.89 10.26
CA GLU A 197 6.58 -19.26 10.69
C GLU A 197 7.19 -20.28 9.71
N SER A 198 8.48 -20.55 9.87
CA SER A 198 9.22 -21.57 9.07
C SER A 198 9.09 -21.33 7.56
N PHE A 199 9.43 -20.13 7.14
CA PHE A 199 9.36 -19.73 5.73
C PHE A 199 10.40 -20.47 4.88
N ASP A 200 10.02 -20.77 3.63
CA ASP A 200 10.93 -21.19 2.59
C ASP A 200 11.31 -19.99 1.72
N LYS A 201 12.61 -19.77 1.49
CA LYS A 201 13.09 -18.67 0.66
C LYS A 201 12.65 -18.84 -0.79
N GLU A 202 12.56 -20.09 -1.25
CA GLU A 202 12.18 -20.41 -2.63
C GLU A 202 10.65 -20.54 -2.84
N ASP A 203 9.85 -20.32 -1.79
CA ASP A 203 8.40 -20.26 -1.95
C ASP A 203 8.01 -18.99 -2.73
N PRO A 204 7.51 -19.12 -3.97
CA PRO A 204 7.17 -17.98 -4.81
C PRO A 204 6.00 -17.14 -4.27
N ASP A 205 5.21 -17.72 -3.38
CA ASP A 205 4.03 -17.12 -2.78
C ASP A 205 4.31 -16.50 -1.40
N THR A 206 5.54 -16.60 -0.90
CA THR A 206 5.96 -15.87 0.30
C THR A 206 6.60 -14.55 -0.10
N LEU A 207 5.96 -13.44 0.31
CA LEU A 207 6.38 -12.08 0.01
C LEU A 207 6.90 -11.39 1.26
N VAL A 208 7.93 -10.57 1.09
CA VAL A 208 8.55 -9.81 2.17
C VAL A 208 8.94 -8.43 1.68
N GLY A 209 8.89 -7.44 2.56
CA GLY A 209 9.37 -6.09 2.27
C GLY A 209 9.66 -5.31 3.54
N VAL A 210 10.51 -4.29 3.43
CA VAL A 210 10.83 -3.38 4.54
C VAL A 210 9.87 -2.19 4.52
N ILE A 211 9.41 -1.80 5.70
CA ILE A 211 8.55 -0.64 5.89
C ILE A 211 9.43 0.62 5.87
N ALA A 212 9.24 1.45 4.85
CA ALA A 212 9.96 2.70 4.66
C ALA A 212 9.02 3.91 4.84
N ARG A 213 9.58 5.06 5.21
CA ARG A 213 8.83 6.32 5.21
C ARG A 213 8.38 6.66 3.79
N SER A 214 7.19 7.19 3.66
CA SER A 214 6.64 7.68 2.39
C SER A 214 6.34 9.18 2.51
N ALA A 215 6.29 9.86 1.36
CA ALA A 215 5.90 11.26 1.29
C ALA A 215 4.45 11.44 1.75
N GLY A 216 4.20 12.52 2.49
CA GLY A 216 2.86 13.03 2.74
C GLY A 216 2.26 13.68 1.49
N VAL A 217 1.02 14.15 1.61
CA VAL A 217 0.36 14.94 0.57
C VAL A 217 1.22 16.17 0.28
N TRP A 218 1.53 16.40 -1.01
CA TRP A 218 2.35 17.53 -1.51
C TRP A 218 3.85 17.50 -1.16
N ASP A 219 4.33 16.51 -0.39
CA ASP A 219 5.75 16.39 -0.07
C ASP A 219 6.58 15.86 -1.24
N ASN A 220 5.95 15.29 -2.26
CA ASN A 220 6.60 14.73 -3.45
C ASN A 220 6.11 15.41 -4.73
N ASP A 221 6.79 16.46 -5.11
CA ASP A 221 6.58 17.22 -6.35
C ASP A 221 7.45 16.71 -7.54
N LYS A 222 8.31 15.72 -7.29
CA LYS A 222 9.20 15.18 -8.33
C LYS A 222 8.42 14.60 -9.50
N THR A 223 8.74 15.07 -10.69
CA THR A 223 8.19 14.58 -11.96
C THR A 223 9.10 13.57 -12.64
N VAL A 224 10.37 13.52 -12.23
CA VAL A 224 11.41 12.64 -12.79
C VAL A 224 12.09 11.88 -11.67
N CYS A 225 12.26 10.57 -11.84
CA CYS A 225 13.01 9.73 -10.91
C CYS A 225 14.52 10.00 -11.05
N SER A 226 15.19 10.30 -9.95
CA SER A 226 16.64 10.55 -9.94
C SER A 226 17.49 9.30 -10.21
N CYS A 227 16.92 8.12 -10.03
CA CYS A 227 17.63 6.85 -10.25
C CYS A 227 17.55 6.39 -11.70
N SER A 228 16.40 6.54 -12.37
CA SER A 228 16.17 6.06 -13.74
C SER A 228 16.24 7.17 -14.79
N GLY A 229 16.14 8.44 -14.38
CA GLY A 229 15.99 9.58 -15.28
C GLY A 229 14.64 9.63 -16.01
N LYS A 230 13.74 8.70 -15.74
CA LYS A 230 12.40 8.61 -16.34
C LYS A 230 11.42 9.48 -15.58
N THR A 231 10.39 9.96 -16.28
CA THR A 231 9.25 10.59 -15.64
C THR A 231 8.42 9.53 -14.89
N VAL A 232 7.64 9.96 -13.90
CA VAL A 232 6.72 9.06 -13.17
C VAL A 232 5.72 8.37 -14.10
N TRP A 233 5.37 9.01 -15.22
CA TRP A 233 4.48 8.44 -16.25
C TRP A 233 5.15 7.38 -17.10
N GLU A 234 6.43 7.56 -17.46
CA GLU A 234 7.21 6.56 -18.20
C GLU A 234 7.46 5.32 -17.35
N GLU A 235 7.80 5.51 -16.08
CA GLU A 235 7.93 4.39 -15.13
C GLU A 235 6.61 3.65 -14.98
N ARG A 236 5.49 4.36 -14.82
CA ARG A 236 4.17 3.76 -14.75
C ARG A 236 3.83 2.98 -16.02
N ALA A 237 4.04 3.54 -17.20
CA ALA A 237 3.79 2.87 -18.47
C ALA A 237 4.61 1.59 -18.61
N GLU A 238 5.88 1.62 -18.19
CA GLU A 238 6.74 0.44 -18.16
C GLU A 238 6.23 -0.62 -17.19
N GLN A 239 5.80 -0.22 -15.98
CA GLN A 239 5.25 -1.15 -14.99
C GLN A 239 3.91 -1.74 -15.48
N THR A 240 3.05 -0.93 -16.09
CA THR A 240 1.79 -1.40 -16.69
C THR A 240 2.04 -2.41 -17.83
N SER A 241 3.04 -2.14 -18.68
CA SER A 241 3.40 -3.07 -19.78
C SER A 241 3.93 -4.42 -19.28
N LYS A 242 4.51 -4.43 -18.06
CA LYS A 242 4.96 -5.64 -17.36
C LYS A 242 3.85 -6.34 -16.56
N GLY A 243 2.61 -5.84 -16.63
CA GLY A 243 1.49 -6.36 -15.84
C GLY A 243 1.59 -6.00 -14.35
N MET A 244 2.32 -4.94 -14.02
CA MET A 244 2.64 -4.56 -12.64
C MET A 244 1.71 -3.49 -12.04
N LEU A 245 0.68 -3.05 -12.76
CA LEU A 245 -0.34 -2.09 -12.30
C LEU A 245 -1.70 -2.44 -12.87
#